data_0c913723f88dace7be2b7828b3e7300f
#
_entry.id   0c913723f88dace7be2b7828b3e7300f
#
_cell.length_a   1.000
_cell.length_b   1.000
_cell.length_c   1.000
_cell.angle_alpha   90.00
_cell.angle_beta   90.00
_cell.angle_gamma   90.00
#
_symmetry.space_group_name_H-M   'P 1'
#
loop_
_entity.id
_entity.type
_entity.pdbx_description
1 polymer ?
#
loop_
_entity_poly.entity_id
_entity_poly.type
_entity_poly.pdbx_seq_one_letter_code
_entity_poly.pdbx_strand_id
1 'polypeptide(L)'
;INGQGFTFKGAGIDIGKESIVNWNALYSSDDVLHKIGPGTLNVQKKQGANIKIGEGNVILNEEGTFNNIYLASGNGKVILNKDNSLGNDQYAGIFFTKRGGTLDLNGHNQTFTRIAATDDGTTITNSDTTKEAVLAINNEDSYIYHGNINGNIKLTHNINSQDKKTNAKLILDGSVNTKNDVEVSNASLTMQGHATEHAIFRSTASHCSLVFLCGTDWVTVLKETESSYNKKFNSDYKSNNQQTSFDQPDWKTGVFKFDTLHLNNADFSISRNANVEGNISANKSAITIGDKNAYIDNLAGKNITNNGFDFKQTISTNLSIGETKFTGGITAHNSQIAIGDQAVVTLNGATFLNNTPISIDKGAKVIAQNSMFTTKGIDISGELTMMGIPEQNSKTVTPGLHYAADGFRLSGGNANFIARNMASVTGNIYADDAATITLGQPETETPTISSAYQAWAETLLYGFDTAYRGAITAPKATVSMNNAIWHLNSQSSINRLETKDSMVRFTGDNGKFTTLTVDNLTIDDSAFVLRANLAQA
;
A
#
# COMPACT_ATOMS: atom_id res chain seq x y z
N ILE A 1 12.52 10.04 43.95
CA ILE A 1 11.37 10.32 44.84
C ILE A 1 10.85 8.99 45.33
N ASN A 2 10.88 8.78 46.62
CA ASN A 2 10.40 7.57 47.29
C ASN A 2 9.30 7.95 48.28
N GLY A 3 8.23 7.15 48.33
CA GLY A 3 7.12 7.38 49.26
C GLY A 3 5.98 6.39 49.06
N GLN A 4 5.01 6.40 49.96
CA GLN A 4 3.85 5.53 49.84
C GLN A 4 2.74 6.16 48.96
N GLY A 5 2.78 7.47 48.77
CA GLY A 5 1.86 8.17 47.87
C GLY A 5 1.98 9.69 47.96
N PHE A 6 1.63 10.35 46.92
CA PHE A 6 1.51 11.80 46.81
C PHE A 6 0.16 12.17 46.23
N THR A 7 -0.42 13.25 46.69
CA THR A 7 -1.60 13.88 46.10
C THR A 7 -1.20 15.27 45.62
N PHE A 8 -1.42 15.53 44.32
CA PHE A 8 -1.19 16.85 43.74
C PHE A 8 -2.52 17.42 43.25
N LYS A 9 -2.63 18.71 43.26
CA LYS A 9 -3.66 19.46 42.52
C LYS A 9 -2.96 20.43 41.62
N GLY A 10 -3.14 20.27 40.30
CA GLY A 10 -2.59 21.15 39.28
C GLY A 10 -1.07 21.18 39.23
N ALA A 11 -0.39 20.06 39.48
CA ALA A 11 1.05 20.05 39.61
C ALA A 11 1.78 19.59 38.34
N GLY A 12 2.95 20.21 38.08
CA GLY A 12 3.92 19.81 37.09
C GLY A 12 5.23 19.38 37.72
N ILE A 13 5.97 18.57 37.00
CA ILE A 13 7.36 18.26 37.30
C ILE A 13 8.26 18.77 36.14
N ASP A 14 9.14 19.72 36.48
CA ASP A 14 10.15 20.23 35.57
C ASP A 14 11.46 19.50 35.83
N ILE A 15 12.02 18.86 34.81
CA ILE A 15 13.27 18.08 34.90
C ILE A 15 14.27 18.68 33.93
N GLY A 16 15.34 19.25 34.49
CA GLY A 16 16.39 19.88 33.71
C GLY A 16 17.11 18.92 32.76
N LYS A 17 17.74 19.46 31.76
CA LYS A 17 18.54 18.70 30.77
C LYS A 17 19.54 17.80 31.47
N GLU A 18 19.72 16.58 30.95
CA GLU A 18 20.64 15.55 31.47
C GLU A 18 20.31 15.05 32.89
N SER A 19 19.21 15.50 33.50
CA SER A 19 18.77 15.05 34.80
C SER A 19 17.77 13.89 34.69
N ILE A 20 17.86 12.95 35.63
CA ILE A 20 16.96 11.82 35.73
C ILE A 20 16.29 11.83 37.10
N VAL A 21 14.97 11.81 37.12
CA VAL A 21 14.20 11.65 38.35
C VAL A 21 13.64 10.23 38.38
N ASN A 22 14.12 9.41 39.33
CA ASN A 22 13.54 8.09 39.60
C ASN A 22 12.31 8.25 40.49
N TRP A 23 11.16 7.90 39.95
CA TRP A 23 9.86 8.03 40.60
C TRP A 23 9.41 6.66 41.14
N ASN A 24 9.53 6.44 42.42
CA ASN A 24 9.18 5.20 43.12
C ASN A 24 8.03 5.37 44.10
N ALA A 25 7.23 6.41 43.94
CA ALA A 25 6.05 6.65 44.76
C ALA A 25 4.77 6.46 43.95
N LEU A 26 3.68 6.16 44.63
CA LEU A 26 2.37 6.14 44.00
C LEU A 26 1.87 7.59 43.84
N TYR A 27 1.34 7.91 42.69
CA TYR A 27 0.62 9.14 42.43
C TYR A 27 -0.87 8.80 42.20
N SER A 28 -1.72 9.45 42.95
CA SER A 28 -3.15 9.34 42.83
C SER A 28 -3.76 10.72 42.87
N SER A 29 -4.40 11.11 41.82
CA SER A 29 -5.14 12.38 41.74
C SER A 29 -6.14 12.31 40.58
N ASP A 30 -7.24 13.06 40.72
CA ASP A 30 -8.19 13.30 39.65
C ASP A 30 -7.60 14.26 38.60
N ASP A 31 -6.43 14.83 38.87
CA ASP A 31 -5.73 15.76 38.00
C ASP A 31 -4.59 15.08 37.22
N VAL A 32 -4.15 15.70 36.15
CA VAL A 32 -3.12 15.16 35.25
C VAL A 32 -1.73 15.65 35.69
N LEU A 33 -0.79 14.74 35.91
CA LEU A 33 0.60 15.11 36.14
C LEU A 33 1.22 15.70 34.87
N HIS A 34 1.73 16.91 34.94
CA HIS A 34 2.41 17.55 33.80
C HIS A 34 3.92 17.33 33.91
N LYS A 35 4.50 16.61 32.94
CA LYS A 35 5.96 16.49 32.77
C LYS A 35 6.43 17.55 31.77
N ILE A 36 7.30 18.43 32.20
CA ILE A 36 7.94 19.47 31.40
C ILE A 36 9.47 19.42 31.58
N GLY A 37 10.19 20.19 30.77
CA GLY A 37 11.66 20.20 30.76
C GLY A 37 12.28 18.99 30.04
N PRO A 38 13.50 19.15 29.49
CA PRO A 38 14.13 18.19 28.58
C PRO A 38 14.69 16.91 29.25
N GLY A 39 14.69 16.84 30.58
CA GLY A 39 15.21 15.69 31.32
C GLY A 39 14.26 14.48 31.35
N THR A 40 14.63 13.46 32.10
CA THR A 40 13.98 12.15 32.11
C THR A 40 13.25 11.87 33.41
N LEU A 41 11.96 11.49 33.32
CA LEU A 41 11.18 10.92 34.42
C LEU A 41 11.17 9.38 34.27
N ASN A 42 11.79 8.68 35.19
CA ASN A 42 11.86 7.23 35.21
C ASN A 42 10.86 6.68 36.23
N VAL A 43 9.74 6.16 35.76
CA VAL A 43 8.61 5.71 36.62
C VAL A 43 8.75 4.24 36.90
N GLN A 44 8.94 3.90 38.19
CA GLN A 44 9.25 2.56 38.67
C GLN A 44 8.03 1.75 39.11
N LYS A 45 6.87 2.36 39.25
CA LYS A 45 5.64 1.70 39.71
C LYS A 45 4.45 2.11 38.88
N LYS A 46 3.48 1.20 38.81
CA LYS A 46 2.17 1.50 38.23
C LYS A 46 1.51 2.65 38.99
N GLN A 47 1.02 3.62 38.24
CA GLN A 47 0.32 4.80 38.76
C GLN A 47 -1.18 4.67 38.50
N GLY A 48 -2.00 5.13 39.42
CA GLY A 48 -3.46 5.20 39.23
C GLY A 48 -3.95 6.52 38.64
N ALA A 49 -3.13 7.18 37.85
CA ALA A 49 -3.37 8.55 37.39
C ALA A 49 -2.98 8.73 35.91
N ASN A 50 -3.24 9.92 35.39
CA ASN A 50 -2.87 10.32 34.03
C ASN A 50 -1.61 11.19 34.02
N ILE A 51 -0.88 11.19 32.90
CA ILE A 51 0.27 12.07 32.68
C ILE A 51 0.15 12.80 31.35
N LYS A 52 0.57 14.05 31.32
CA LYS A 52 0.72 14.87 30.11
C LYS A 52 2.18 15.25 29.94
N ILE A 53 2.74 14.91 28.79
CA ILE A 53 4.17 15.08 28.50
C ILE A 53 4.32 16.21 27.50
N GLY A 54 4.86 17.33 27.96
CA GLY A 54 5.15 18.51 27.12
C GLY A 54 6.55 18.46 26.52
N GLU A 55 7.53 17.91 27.26
CA GLU A 55 8.92 17.85 26.80
C GLU A 55 9.70 16.76 27.55
N GLY A 56 10.75 16.24 26.90
CA GLY A 56 11.68 15.26 27.48
C GLY A 56 11.13 13.84 27.55
N ASN A 57 11.78 13.00 28.30
CA ASN A 57 11.53 11.56 28.29
C ASN A 57 10.72 11.10 29.51
N VAL A 58 9.86 10.11 29.29
CA VAL A 58 9.21 9.34 30.36
C VAL A 58 9.47 7.85 30.09
N ILE A 59 10.16 7.17 31.03
CA ILE A 59 10.44 5.75 30.96
C ILE A 59 9.42 5.00 31.82
N LEU A 60 8.79 3.97 31.23
CA LEU A 60 7.74 3.17 31.84
C LEU A 60 8.29 1.77 32.18
N ASN A 61 8.37 1.42 33.47
CA ASN A 61 8.96 0.15 33.92
C ASN A 61 7.92 -0.92 34.32
N GLU A 62 6.62 -0.58 34.28
CA GLU A 62 5.55 -1.52 34.65
C GLU A 62 4.46 -1.54 33.58
N GLU A 63 3.76 -2.66 33.48
CA GLU A 63 2.60 -2.79 32.62
C GLU A 63 1.47 -1.88 33.08
N GLY A 64 0.90 -1.11 32.13
CA GLY A 64 -0.15 -0.14 32.45
C GLY A 64 0.31 0.91 33.46
N THR A 65 1.50 1.49 33.27
CA THR A 65 2.13 2.42 34.21
C THR A 65 1.23 3.61 34.53
N PHE A 66 0.55 4.19 33.55
CA PHE A 66 -0.46 5.25 33.72
C PHE A 66 -1.80 4.82 33.12
N ASN A 67 -2.89 5.41 33.61
CA ASN A 67 -4.21 5.19 33.02
C ASN A 67 -4.26 5.81 31.61
N ASN A 68 -3.79 7.05 31.46
CA ASN A 68 -3.68 7.73 30.18
C ASN A 68 -2.40 8.56 30.12
N ILE A 69 -1.81 8.58 28.94
CA ILE A 69 -0.61 9.36 28.61
C ILE A 69 -0.95 10.28 27.45
N TYR A 70 -0.77 11.58 27.66
CA TYR A 70 -1.00 12.59 26.63
C TYR A 70 0.33 13.16 26.15
N LEU A 71 0.74 12.83 24.93
CA LEU A 71 1.88 13.46 24.27
C LEU A 71 1.44 14.81 23.71
N ALA A 72 1.85 15.90 24.38
CA ALA A 72 1.36 17.25 24.11
C ALA A 72 2.25 18.04 23.15
N SER A 73 3.42 17.53 22.79
CA SER A 73 4.32 18.20 21.86
C SER A 73 5.26 17.20 21.17
N GLY A 74 5.84 17.61 20.04
CA GLY A 74 6.85 16.84 19.32
C GLY A 74 8.14 16.58 20.12
N ASN A 75 8.38 17.31 21.20
CA ASN A 75 9.55 17.14 22.07
C ASN A 75 9.30 16.14 23.21
N GLY A 76 8.10 15.61 23.35
CA GLY A 76 7.75 14.59 24.33
C GLY A 76 8.03 13.18 23.82
N LYS A 77 8.66 12.35 24.66
CA LYS A 77 8.98 10.97 24.31
C LYS A 77 8.59 10.01 25.45
N VAL A 78 7.89 8.94 25.11
CA VAL A 78 7.61 7.80 25.99
C VAL A 78 8.51 6.66 25.58
N ILE A 79 9.16 6.02 26.54
CA ILE A 79 10.08 4.91 26.34
C ILE A 79 9.57 3.71 27.14
N LEU A 80 9.36 2.58 26.49
CA LEU A 80 8.97 1.34 27.14
C LEU A 80 10.21 0.65 27.71
N ASN A 81 10.09 0.13 28.91
CA ASN A 81 11.11 -0.71 29.55
C ASN A 81 10.54 -2.08 29.99
N LYS A 82 9.34 -2.39 29.55
CA LYS A 82 8.64 -3.65 29.73
C LYS A 82 7.58 -3.80 28.65
N ASP A 83 7.25 -5.03 28.31
CA ASP A 83 6.16 -5.30 27.38
C ASP A 83 4.83 -4.75 27.92
N ASN A 84 4.03 -4.18 27.05
CA ASN A 84 2.74 -3.57 27.36
C ASN A 84 2.77 -2.53 28.50
N SER A 85 3.86 -1.75 28.58
CA SER A 85 3.98 -0.69 29.60
C SER A 85 2.89 0.37 29.53
N LEU A 86 2.21 0.50 28.39
CA LEU A 86 1.01 1.36 28.24
C LEU A 86 -0.29 0.68 28.72
N GLY A 87 -0.21 -0.63 29.05
CA GLY A 87 -1.38 -1.46 29.24
C GLY A 87 -1.88 -2.05 27.91
N ASN A 88 -2.87 -2.91 27.99
CA ASN A 88 -3.50 -3.59 26.85
C ASN A 88 -5.03 -3.51 26.92
N ASP A 89 -5.56 -2.58 27.69
CA ASP A 89 -6.99 -2.30 27.74
C ASP A 89 -7.47 -1.63 26.46
N GLN A 90 -8.77 -1.41 26.34
CA GLN A 90 -9.43 -0.97 25.12
C GLN A 90 -8.79 0.28 24.47
N TYR A 91 -8.05 1.08 25.20
CA TYR A 91 -7.49 2.33 24.68
C TYR A 91 -5.96 2.42 24.78
N ALA A 92 -5.29 1.42 25.34
CA ALA A 92 -3.84 1.41 25.63
C ALA A 92 -3.29 2.80 26.06
N GLY A 93 -4.13 3.62 26.58
CA GLY A 93 -3.89 4.84 27.31
C GLY A 93 -2.96 5.90 26.70
N ILE A 94 -2.55 5.83 25.44
CA ILE A 94 -1.71 6.88 24.83
C ILE A 94 -2.48 7.71 23.81
N PHE A 95 -2.35 9.04 23.94
CA PHE A 95 -2.98 10.00 23.04
C PHE A 95 -1.92 10.93 22.45
N PHE A 96 -1.76 10.86 21.14
CA PHE A 96 -0.94 11.78 20.39
C PHE A 96 -1.73 13.03 20.08
N THR A 97 -1.28 14.17 20.53
CA THR A 97 -1.94 15.45 20.26
C THR A 97 -1.47 16.03 18.92
N LYS A 98 -2.04 17.16 18.51
CA LYS A 98 -1.78 17.82 17.23
C LYS A 98 -0.32 18.30 17.01
N ARG A 99 0.60 18.04 17.91
CA ARG A 99 1.99 18.49 17.82
C ARG A 99 2.99 17.36 17.75
N GLY A 100 2.53 16.16 17.44
CA GLY A 100 3.39 14.99 17.35
C GLY A 100 3.75 14.39 18.70
N GLY A 101 4.91 13.79 18.77
CA GLY A 101 5.45 13.08 19.92
C GLY A 101 5.96 11.70 19.54
N THR A 102 6.78 11.12 20.40
CA THR A 102 7.43 9.83 20.11
C THR A 102 7.07 8.78 21.14
N LEU A 103 6.65 7.62 20.66
CA LEU A 103 6.62 6.37 21.41
C LEU A 103 7.80 5.51 20.98
N ASP A 104 8.70 5.20 21.91
CA ASP A 104 9.84 4.32 21.67
C ASP A 104 9.60 2.97 22.34
N LEU A 105 9.50 1.93 21.54
CA LEU A 105 9.29 0.57 22.02
C LEU A 105 10.52 0.01 22.74
N ASN A 106 11.72 0.50 22.42
CA ASN A 106 12.96 0.14 23.10
C ASN A 106 13.14 -1.38 23.29
N GLY A 107 12.84 -2.16 22.25
CA GLY A 107 12.90 -3.62 22.24
C GLY A 107 11.74 -4.32 22.98
N HIS A 108 10.67 -3.62 23.34
CA HIS A 108 9.51 -4.18 24.03
C HIS A 108 8.26 -4.19 23.15
N ASN A 109 7.43 -5.19 23.35
CA ASN A 109 6.19 -5.36 22.62
C ASN A 109 5.09 -4.45 23.17
N GLN A 110 4.23 -3.95 22.28
CA GLN A 110 3.06 -3.18 22.70
C GLN A 110 1.85 -3.53 21.83
N THR A 111 0.74 -3.79 22.49
CA THR A 111 -0.54 -4.04 21.86
C THR A 111 -1.46 -2.84 22.03
N PHE A 112 -2.09 -2.45 20.93
CA PHE A 112 -3.18 -1.47 20.89
C PHE A 112 -4.44 -2.16 20.39
N THR A 113 -5.54 -2.02 21.11
CA THR A 113 -6.85 -2.36 20.58
C THR A 113 -7.46 -1.20 19.78
N ARG A 114 -6.86 -0.03 19.92
CA ARG A 114 -7.23 1.16 19.18
C ARG A 114 -6.08 2.16 19.18
N ILE A 115 -5.68 2.60 18.00
CA ILE A 115 -4.72 3.69 17.85
C ILE A 115 -5.21 4.67 16.80
N ALA A 116 -5.09 5.94 17.10
CA ALA A 116 -5.28 7.02 16.16
C ALA A 116 -4.27 8.14 16.47
N ALA A 117 -3.78 8.79 15.44
CA ALA A 117 -2.96 9.99 15.58
C ALA A 117 -3.48 11.03 14.60
N THR A 118 -3.66 12.25 15.08
CA THR A 118 -4.19 13.36 14.28
C THR A 118 -3.11 14.20 13.63
N ASP A 119 -1.87 13.76 13.71
CA ASP A 119 -0.70 14.55 13.28
C ASP A 119 0.35 13.66 12.64
N ASP A 120 0.85 14.09 11.50
CA ASP A 120 1.92 13.42 10.75
C ASP A 120 3.31 13.52 11.44
N GLY A 121 3.45 14.37 12.46
CA GLY A 121 4.63 14.45 13.32
C GLY A 121 4.72 13.36 14.40
N THR A 122 3.68 12.55 14.57
CA THR A 122 3.69 11.44 15.52
C THR A 122 4.62 10.32 15.04
N THR A 123 5.40 9.76 15.95
CA THR A 123 6.33 8.68 15.61
C THR A 123 6.23 7.54 16.62
N ILE A 124 6.13 6.31 16.11
CA ILE A 124 6.38 5.09 16.87
C ILE A 124 7.69 4.51 16.35
N THR A 125 8.64 4.27 17.24
CA THR A 125 9.96 3.76 16.86
C THR A 125 10.41 2.64 17.80
N ASN A 126 11.37 1.86 17.34
CA ASN A 126 12.13 0.97 18.20
C ASN A 126 13.60 1.40 18.16
N SER A 127 14.09 1.98 19.25
CA SER A 127 15.50 2.40 19.34
C SER A 127 16.47 1.25 19.57
N ASP A 128 15.98 0.08 20.02
CA ASP A 128 16.80 -1.14 20.09
C ASP A 128 16.94 -1.73 18.68
N THR A 129 18.13 -1.61 18.11
CA THR A 129 18.43 -2.12 16.76
C THR A 129 18.68 -3.63 16.74
N THR A 130 18.87 -4.24 17.89
CA THR A 130 19.24 -5.65 18.03
C THR A 130 18.03 -6.54 18.37
N LYS A 131 17.06 -6.00 19.08
CA LYS A 131 15.86 -6.71 19.48
C LYS A 131 14.65 -6.22 18.69
N GLU A 132 14.00 -7.12 17.99
CA GLU A 132 12.71 -6.85 17.33
C GLU A 132 11.65 -6.56 18.40
N ALA A 133 10.83 -5.53 18.14
CA ALA A 133 9.64 -5.25 18.91
C ALA A 133 8.40 -5.54 18.08
N VAL A 134 7.40 -6.19 18.66
CA VAL A 134 6.10 -6.38 18.04
C VAL A 134 5.18 -5.21 18.40
N LEU A 135 4.74 -4.49 17.38
CA LEU A 135 3.68 -3.50 17.50
C LEU A 135 2.38 -4.10 16.97
N ALA A 136 1.51 -4.50 17.87
CA ALA A 136 0.19 -5.01 17.53
C ALA A 136 -0.85 -3.89 17.55
N ILE A 137 -1.48 -3.62 16.41
CA ILE A 137 -2.58 -2.64 16.29
C ILE A 137 -3.83 -3.41 15.86
N ASN A 138 -4.62 -3.83 16.84
CA ASN A 138 -5.77 -4.72 16.64
C ASN A 138 -7.08 -3.94 16.73
N ASN A 139 -7.20 -2.88 15.94
CA ASN A 139 -8.41 -2.06 15.88
C ASN A 139 -9.61 -2.91 15.46
N GLU A 140 -10.65 -2.94 16.29
CA GLU A 140 -11.91 -3.62 15.97
C GLU A 140 -12.78 -2.81 15.00
N ASP A 141 -12.60 -1.50 14.99
CA ASP A 141 -13.20 -0.57 14.05
C ASP A 141 -12.16 0.02 13.09
N SER A 142 -12.60 0.89 12.20
CA SER A 142 -11.71 1.53 11.23
C SER A 142 -11.09 2.80 11.81
N TYR A 143 -9.77 2.90 11.78
CA TYR A 143 -9.01 4.06 12.26
C TYR A 143 -7.87 4.41 11.33
N ILE A 144 -7.54 5.71 11.28
CA ILE A 144 -6.38 6.24 10.59
C ILE A 144 -5.28 6.55 11.60
N TYR A 145 -4.09 6.04 11.32
CA TYR A 145 -2.87 6.44 11.99
C TYR A 145 -2.04 7.30 11.04
N HIS A 146 -1.97 8.62 11.30
CA HIS A 146 -1.27 9.60 10.46
C HIS A 146 0.23 9.64 10.69
N GLY A 147 0.72 8.98 11.73
CA GLY A 147 2.10 9.07 12.15
C GLY A 147 3.05 8.14 11.37
N ASN A 148 4.29 8.15 11.82
CA ASN A 148 5.37 7.35 11.26
C ASN A 148 5.66 6.15 12.15
N ILE A 149 5.93 4.99 11.55
CA ILE A 149 6.38 3.77 12.23
C ILE A 149 7.74 3.39 11.65
N ASN A 150 8.78 3.37 12.47
CA ASN A 150 10.12 3.08 11.99
C ASN A 150 10.97 2.27 12.97
N GLY A 151 12.00 1.63 12.44
CA GLY A 151 12.95 0.84 13.23
C GLY A 151 12.73 -0.67 13.12
N ASN A 152 13.29 -1.41 14.05
CA ASN A 152 13.22 -2.88 14.11
C ASN A 152 11.87 -3.32 14.70
N ILE A 153 10.79 -3.11 13.94
CA ILE A 153 9.41 -3.34 14.36
C ILE A 153 8.73 -4.35 13.44
N LYS A 154 8.16 -5.39 14.01
CA LYS A 154 7.15 -6.22 13.36
C LYS A 154 5.77 -5.62 13.65
N LEU A 155 5.06 -5.21 12.59
CA LEU A 155 3.71 -4.64 12.70
C LEU A 155 2.67 -5.74 12.51
N THR A 156 1.69 -5.83 13.41
CA THR A 156 0.58 -6.78 13.25
C THR A 156 -0.78 -6.10 13.39
N HIS A 157 -1.74 -6.53 12.56
CA HIS A 157 -3.15 -6.16 12.63
C HIS A 157 -3.99 -7.42 12.53
N ASN A 158 -4.13 -8.12 13.64
CA ASN A 158 -4.77 -9.43 13.69
C ASN A 158 -6.02 -9.38 14.56
N ILE A 159 -7.18 -9.70 13.96
CA ILE A 159 -8.45 -9.77 14.66
C ILE A 159 -8.79 -11.22 14.93
N ASN A 160 -9.03 -11.54 16.22
CA ASN A 160 -9.43 -12.87 16.63
C ASN A 160 -10.94 -13.05 16.42
N SER A 161 -11.35 -13.50 15.24
CA SER A 161 -12.77 -13.60 14.85
C SER A 161 -13.18 -14.98 14.35
N GLN A 162 -12.58 -16.05 14.86
CA GLN A 162 -12.91 -17.42 14.45
C GLN A 162 -13.00 -17.58 12.92
N ASP A 163 -11.97 -17.18 12.20
CA ASP A 163 -11.86 -17.23 10.74
C ASP A 163 -12.88 -16.37 9.97
N LYS A 164 -13.59 -15.49 10.63
CA LYS A 164 -14.47 -14.52 9.97
C LYS A 164 -13.72 -13.22 9.75
N LYS A 165 -13.70 -12.77 8.51
CA LYS A 165 -13.21 -11.45 8.16
C LYS A 165 -14.10 -10.38 8.79
N THR A 166 -13.49 -9.43 9.44
CA THR A 166 -14.19 -8.29 10.07
C THR A 166 -14.14 -7.06 9.17
N ASN A 167 -14.96 -6.07 9.48
CA ASN A 167 -14.89 -4.75 8.84
C ASN A 167 -13.83 -3.85 9.46
N ALA A 168 -13.04 -4.37 10.41
CA ALA A 168 -11.95 -3.64 11.03
C ALA A 168 -10.90 -3.26 9.98
N LYS A 169 -10.56 -1.97 9.92
CA LYS A 169 -9.61 -1.44 8.96
C LYS A 169 -8.57 -0.57 9.65
N LEU A 170 -7.32 -0.95 9.51
CA LEU A 170 -6.19 -0.10 9.84
C LEU A 170 -5.78 0.69 8.61
N ILE A 171 -5.79 2.01 8.70
CA ILE A 171 -5.38 2.89 7.62
C ILE A 171 -4.11 3.61 8.05
N LEU A 172 -3.06 3.47 7.26
CA LEU A 172 -1.77 4.12 7.45
C LEU A 172 -1.59 5.15 6.34
N ASP A 173 -1.46 6.42 6.68
CA ASP A 173 -1.24 7.49 5.72
C ASP A 173 -0.01 8.36 6.04
N GLY A 174 0.74 7.99 7.06
CA GLY A 174 2.06 8.52 7.33
C GLY A 174 3.16 7.73 6.60
N SER A 175 4.08 7.14 7.34
CA SER A 175 5.09 6.25 6.77
C SER A 175 5.32 4.99 7.61
N VAL A 176 5.74 3.92 6.95
CA VAL A 176 6.29 2.72 7.60
C VAL A 176 7.66 2.46 7.01
N ASN A 177 8.66 2.34 7.86
CA ASN A 177 10.01 2.00 7.45
C ASN A 177 10.60 0.99 8.42
N THR A 178 10.36 -0.29 8.13
CA THR A 178 10.87 -1.42 8.90
C THR A 178 11.58 -2.41 7.97
N LYS A 179 12.47 -3.21 8.54
CA LYS A 179 13.09 -4.34 7.85
C LYS A 179 12.39 -5.66 8.16
N ASN A 180 11.32 -5.61 8.92
CA ASN A 180 10.61 -6.76 9.45
C ASN A 180 9.27 -6.93 8.72
N ASP A 181 8.58 -8.00 9.08
CA ASP A 181 7.30 -8.34 8.49
C ASP A 181 6.16 -7.47 9.00
N VAL A 182 5.14 -7.39 8.17
CA VAL A 182 3.81 -6.89 8.50
C VAL A 182 2.82 -8.05 8.41
N GLU A 183 1.95 -8.24 9.40
CA GLU A 183 0.95 -9.32 9.39
C GLU A 183 -0.46 -8.76 9.53
N VAL A 184 -1.38 -9.23 8.69
CA VAL A 184 -2.80 -8.89 8.74
C VAL A 184 -3.65 -10.16 8.65
N SER A 185 -4.51 -10.37 9.64
CA SER A 185 -5.40 -11.53 9.68
C SER A 185 -6.82 -11.15 10.05
N ASN A 186 -7.81 -11.64 9.27
CA ASN A 186 -9.24 -11.43 9.47
C ASN A 186 -9.66 -9.94 9.52
N ALA A 187 -8.91 -9.06 8.88
CA ALA A 187 -9.06 -7.62 8.94
C ALA A 187 -8.66 -6.96 7.61
N SER A 188 -8.60 -5.65 7.58
CA SER A 188 -8.17 -4.89 6.41
C SER A 188 -7.07 -3.89 6.74
N LEU A 189 -6.09 -3.78 5.85
CA LEU A 189 -5.03 -2.77 5.90
C LEU A 189 -5.10 -1.89 4.65
N THR A 190 -5.03 -0.59 4.84
CA THR A 190 -4.88 0.37 3.74
C THR A 190 -3.63 1.20 3.96
N MET A 191 -2.79 1.29 2.94
CA MET A 191 -1.66 2.22 2.86
C MET A 191 -1.99 3.27 1.81
N GLN A 192 -1.94 4.53 2.20
CA GLN A 192 -2.33 5.65 1.34
C GLN A 192 -1.43 6.87 1.57
N GLY A 193 -1.50 7.85 0.68
CA GLY A 193 -0.93 9.16 0.93
C GLY A 193 -1.71 9.92 1.99
N HIS A 194 -1.07 10.92 2.56
CA HIS A 194 -1.66 11.81 3.54
C HIS A 194 -2.30 13.01 2.86
N ALA A 195 -3.60 13.20 3.08
CA ALA A 195 -4.28 14.42 2.68
C ALA A 195 -3.83 15.56 3.59
N THR A 196 -3.16 16.55 3.03
CA THR A 196 -2.92 17.78 3.79
C THR A 196 -4.25 18.45 4.03
N GLU A 197 -4.60 18.65 5.29
CA GLU A 197 -5.82 19.35 5.63
C GLU A 197 -5.75 20.79 5.12
N HIS A 198 -6.57 21.10 4.15
CA HIS A 198 -6.96 22.49 3.96
C HIS A 198 -7.90 22.85 5.10
N ALA A 199 -7.66 23.97 5.74
CA ALA A 199 -8.51 24.43 6.80
C ALA A 199 -9.93 24.55 6.28
N ILE A 200 -10.83 23.76 6.85
CA ILE A 200 -12.25 23.94 6.61
C ILE A 200 -12.75 24.93 7.62
N PHE A 201 -12.99 26.13 7.16
CA PHE A 201 -13.66 27.12 8.00
C PHE A 201 -15.16 26.95 7.87
N ARG A 202 -15.80 26.62 8.95
CA ARG A 202 -17.18 26.96 9.15
C ARG A 202 -17.22 28.10 10.13
N SER A 203 -17.71 29.25 9.69
CA SER A 203 -18.11 30.29 10.62
C SER A 203 -19.44 29.90 11.22
N THR A 204 -19.58 30.18 12.47
CA THR A 204 -20.90 30.22 13.10
C THR A 204 -21.70 31.36 12.51
N ALA A 205 -22.76 31.05 11.78
CA ALA A 205 -23.81 32.00 11.57
C ALA A 205 -24.84 31.78 12.64
N SER A 206 -25.05 32.78 13.42
CA SER A 206 -26.30 32.86 14.14
C SER A 206 -27.40 33.15 13.12
N HIS A 207 -28.24 32.18 12.85
CA HIS A 207 -29.50 32.40 12.17
C HIS A 207 -30.51 32.87 13.18
N CYS A 208 -30.89 34.11 13.09
CA CYS A 208 -32.11 34.58 13.74
C CYS A 208 -33.20 34.64 12.67
N SER A 209 -34.03 33.64 12.57
CA SER A 209 -35.15 33.61 11.61
C SER A 209 -36.41 34.31 12.11
N LEU A 210 -36.44 34.65 13.34
CA LEU A 210 -37.42 35.53 14.05
C LEU A 210 -36.72 36.04 15.30
N VAL A 211 -37.09 37.17 15.82
CA VAL A 211 -36.44 37.91 16.91
C VAL A 211 -36.07 37.05 18.14
N PHE A 212 -36.50 35.81 18.23
CA PHE A 212 -36.29 34.91 19.36
C PHE A 212 -35.80 33.51 19.03
N LEU A 213 -35.54 33.19 17.78
CA LEU A 213 -35.03 31.88 17.37
C LEU A 213 -33.67 32.02 16.70
N CYS A 214 -32.63 32.08 17.51
CA CYS A 214 -31.23 32.04 17.05
C CYS A 214 -30.70 30.64 17.22
N GLY A 215 -30.34 30.00 16.14
CA GLY A 215 -29.59 28.73 16.12
C GLY A 215 -28.15 28.97 15.72
N THR A 216 -27.24 28.19 16.27
CA THR A 216 -25.80 28.23 15.95
C THR A 216 -25.40 26.89 15.40
N ASP A 217 -25.05 26.84 14.13
CA ASP A 217 -24.47 25.64 13.52
C ASP A 217 -22.95 25.71 13.53
N TRP A 218 -22.34 24.63 13.96
CA TRP A 218 -20.89 24.53 14.13
C TRP A 218 -20.28 23.51 13.24
N VAL A 219 -19.19 23.88 12.58
CA VAL A 219 -18.12 22.96 12.34
C VAL A 219 -16.82 23.70 12.09
N THR A 220 -15.81 23.41 12.85
CA THR A 220 -14.49 23.97 12.60
C THR A 220 -13.44 22.89 12.71
N VAL A 221 -12.68 22.72 11.67
CA VAL A 221 -11.42 21.99 11.72
C VAL A 221 -10.31 23.02 11.75
N LEU A 222 -9.56 23.02 12.82
CA LEU A 222 -8.53 24.03 13.02
C LEU A 222 -7.15 23.44 12.82
N LYS A 223 -6.60 23.58 11.63
CA LYS A 223 -5.13 23.66 11.52
C LYS A 223 -4.66 25.07 11.23
N GLU A 224 -5.48 25.91 10.63
CA GLU A 224 -5.07 27.26 10.24
C GLU A 224 -6.15 28.30 10.56
N THR A 225 -5.74 29.51 10.86
CA THR A 225 -6.65 30.66 10.96
C THR A 225 -7.02 31.13 9.55
N GLU A 226 -8.16 31.81 9.38
CA GLU A 226 -8.58 32.42 8.11
C GLU A 226 -7.46 33.26 7.47
N SER A 227 -6.74 34.02 8.26
CA SER A 227 -5.62 34.83 7.79
C SER A 227 -4.44 33.97 7.28
N SER A 228 -4.14 32.88 7.95
CA SER A 228 -3.11 31.93 7.57
C SER A 228 -3.46 31.21 6.28
N TYR A 229 -4.71 30.78 6.15
CA TYR A 229 -5.25 30.18 4.95
C TYR A 229 -5.18 31.14 3.74
N ASN A 230 -5.68 32.35 3.90
CA ASN A 230 -5.66 33.35 2.82
C ASN A 230 -4.26 33.70 2.36
N LYS A 231 -3.31 33.79 3.28
CA LYS A 231 -1.90 34.01 2.94
C LYS A 231 -1.30 32.85 2.17
N LYS A 232 -1.59 31.63 2.59
CA LYS A 232 -1.07 30.42 1.97
C LYS A 232 -1.57 30.21 0.54
N PHE A 233 -2.86 30.45 0.32
CA PHE A 233 -3.51 30.20 -0.96
C PHE A 233 -3.74 31.46 -1.80
N ASN A 234 -3.21 32.61 -1.35
CA ASN A 234 -3.41 33.90 -2.00
C ASN A 234 -4.91 34.18 -2.32
N SER A 235 -5.75 33.93 -1.34
CA SER A 235 -7.22 34.04 -1.45
C SER A 235 -7.76 35.13 -0.55
N ASP A 236 -8.94 35.63 -0.89
CA ASP A 236 -9.71 36.61 -0.08
C ASP A 236 -10.85 35.92 0.66
N TYR A 237 -10.64 34.69 1.09
CA TYR A 237 -11.67 33.95 1.79
C TYR A 237 -12.12 34.70 3.04
N LYS A 238 -13.43 34.89 3.15
CA LYS A 238 -14.09 35.42 4.33
C LYS A 238 -15.07 34.37 4.85
N SER A 239 -14.97 34.09 6.13
CA SER A 239 -15.84 33.14 6.82
C SER A 239 -17.31 33.63 6.95
N ASN A 240 -17.90 33.96 5.83
CA ASN A 240 -19.30 34.38 5.76
C ASN A 240 -20.18 33.18 5.41
N ASN A 241 -20.70 32.50 6.41
CA ASN A 241 -21.92 31.67 6.35
C ASN A 241 -22.09 30.69 5.16
N GLN A 242 -21.09 30.47 4.35
CA GLN A 242 -21.15 29.52 3.23
C GLN A 242 -20.46 28.21 3.59
N GLN A 243 -21.15 27.11 3.32
CA GLN A 243 -20.51 25.82 3.22
C GLN A 243 -19.45 25.91 2.12
N THR A 244 -18.20 25.99 2.50
CA THR A 244 -17.14 25.73 1.54
C THR A 244 -17.12 24.25 1.26
N SER A 245 -17.36 23.89 0.00
CA SER A 245 -16.97 22.59 -0.51
C SER A 245 -15.48 22.39 -0.27
N PHE A 246 -15.08 21.17 0.01
CA PHE A 246 -13.67 20.80 0.03
C PHE A 246 -13.03 21.20 -1.29
N ASP A 247 -12.21 22.21 -1.30
CA ASP A 247 -11.20 22.34 -2.31
C ASP A 247 -10.26 21.14 -2.14
N GLN A 248 -9.87 20.56 -3.25
CA GLN A 248 -9.13 19.30 -3.29
C GLN A 248 -7.92 19.38 -2.35
N PRO A 249 -7.79 18.49 -1.35
CA PRO A 249 -6.62 18.49 -0.48
C PRO A 249 -5.38 18.19 -1.31
N ASP A 250 -4.28 18.87 -1.00
CA ASP A 250 -2.98 18.43 -1.47
C ASP A 250 -2.64 17.10 -0.80
N TRP A 251 -2.05 16.19 -1.55
CA TRP A 251 -1.66 14.90 -1.03
C TRP A 251 -0.15 14.81 -0.89
N LYS A 252 0.30 14.48 0.30
CA LYS A 252 1.69 14.03 0.50
C LYS A 252 1.79 12.55 0.19
N THR A 253 2.85 12.16 -0.48
CA THR A 253 3.10 10.75 -0.77
C THR A 253 3.44 9.99 0.51
N GLY A 254 2.66 8.94 0.80
CA GLY A 254 2.99 7.96 1.84
C GLY A 254 4.10 7.02 1.35
N VAL A 255 5.05 6.72 2.21
CA VAL A 255 6.17 5.81 1.88
C VAL A 255 6.17 4.65 2.86
N PHE A 256 6.03 3.44 2.32
CA PHE A 256 5.90 2.22 3.10
C PHE A 256 6.95 1.21 2.66
N LYS A 257 7.82 0.82 3.58
CA LYS A 257 8.88 -0.17 3.37
C LYS A 257 8.86 -1.22 4.45
N PHE A 258 8.83 -2.49 4.03
CA PHE A 258 8.83 -3.65 4.92
C PHE A 258 9.47 -4.85 4.20
N ASP A 259 9.75 -5.93 4.91
CA ASP A 259 10.23 -7.16 4.28
C ASP A 259 9.08 -7.89 3.58
N THR A 260 8.19 -8.50 4.33
CA THR A 260 7.04 -9.22 3.77
C THR A 260 5.75 -8.86 4.50
N LEU A 261 4.70 -8.54 3.74
CA LEU A 261 3.33 -8.41 4.22
C LEU A 261 2.63 -9.76 4.10
N HIS A 262 2.32 -10.37 5.23
CA HIS A 262 1.54 -11.61 5.30
C HIS A 262 0.06 -11.31 5.46
N LEU A 263 -0.73 -11.75 4.50
CA LEU A 263 -2.19 -11.60 4.48
C LEU A 263 -2.86 -12.96 4.65
N ASN A 264 -3.71 -13.10 5.65
CA ASN A 264 -4.50 -14.30 5.87
C ASN A 264 -5.97 -13.95 6.10
N ASN A 265 -6.84 -14.33 5.14
CA ASN A 265 -8.25 -13.95 5.16
C ASN A 265 -8.44 -12.44 5.36
N ALA A 266 -7.68 -11.63 4.62
CA ALA A 266 -7.53 -10.19 4.82
C ALA A 266 -7.72 -9.41 3.52
N ASP A 267 -8.00 -8.10 3.63
CA ASP A 267 -7.94 -7.18 2.50
C ASP A 267 -6.76 -6.24 2.67
N PHE A 268 -6.04 -6.02 1.59
CA PHE A 268 -4.98 -5.04 1.53
C PHE A 268 -5.22 -4.09 0.37
N SER A 269 -5.15 -2.79 0.65
CA SER A 269 -5.27 -1.76 -0.38
C SER A 269 -4.06 -0.83 -0.35
N ILE A 270 -3.47 -0.60 -1.52
CA ILE A 270 -2.58 0.52 -1.77
C ILE A 270 -3.42 1.57 -2.48
N SER A 271 -3.72 2.63 -1.77
CA SER A 271 -4.56 3.70 -2.26
C SER A 271 -3.70 4.88 -2.74
N ARG A 272 -4.32 5.98 -3.00
CA ARG A 272 -3.77 7.17 -3.65
C ARG A 272 -2.49 7.70 -3.03
N ASN A 273 -1.53 8.08 -3.87
CA ASN A 273 -0.24 8.68 -3.46
C ASN A 273 0.54 7.83 -2.46
N ALA A 274 0.52 6.52 -2.61
CA ALA A 274 1.32 5.63 -1.78
C ALA A 274 2.42 4.96 -2.60
N ASN A 275 3.63 5.01 -2.09
CA ASN A 275 4.77 4.24 -2.58
C ASN A 275 5.04 3.10 -1.61
N VAL A 276 4.83 1.88 -2.06
CA VAL A 276 5.00 0.67 -1.25
C VAL A 276 6.12 -0.18 -1.82
N GLU A 277 7.06 -0.55 -0.99
CA GLU A 277 8.20 -1.41 -1.31
C GLU A 277 8.28 -2.56 -0.30
N GLY A 278 8.18 -3.79 -0.79
CA GLY A 278 8.22 -5.01 0.02
C GLY A 278 7.51 -6.17 -0.67
N ASN A 279 7.61 -7.35 -0.11
CA ASN A 279 6.95 -8.53 -0.64
C ASN A 279 5.55 -8.70 -0.04
N ILE A 280 4.67 -9.38 -0.74
CA ILE A 280 3.33 -9.74 -0.25
C ILE A 280 3.15 -11.26 -0.35
N SER A 281 2.74 -11.87 0.75
CA SER A 281 2.33 -13.26 0.82
C SER A 281 0.86 -13.33 1.21
N ALA A 282 -0.01 -13.74 0.29
CA ALA A 282 -1.46 -13.69 0.47
C ALA A 282 -2.11 -15.08 0.40
N ASN A 283 -2.96 -15.37 1.37
CA ASN A 283 -3.80 -16.55 1.40
C ASN A 283 -5.25 -16.15 1.69
N LYS A 284 -6.19 -16.59 0.86
CA LYS A 284 -7.64 -16.29 0.96
C LYS A 284 -7.91 -14.79 1.14
N SER A 285 -7.18 -13.94 0.42
CA SER A 285 -7.14 -12.50 0.64
C SER A 285 -7.43 -11.73 -0.64
N ALA A 286 -7.73 -10.44 -0.51
CA ALA A 286 -7.87 -9.54 -1.65
C ALA A 286 -6.80 -8.45 -1.59
N ILE A 287 -6.12 -8.23 -2.72
CA ILE A 287 -5.11 -7.20 -2.90
C ILE A 287 -5.62 -6.21 -3.94
N THR A 288 -5.67 -4.93 -3.59
CA THR A 288 -6.02 -3.85 -4.50
C THR A 288 -4.87 -2.84 -4.55
N ILE A 289 -4.25 -2.68 -5.71
CA ILE A 289 -3.19 -1.69 -5.93
C ILE A 289 -3.76 -0.60 -6.83
N GLY A 290 -3.73 0.65 -6.38
CA GLY A 290 -4.44 1.73 -7.05
C GLY A 290 -5.92 1.76 -6.69
N ASP A 291 -6.25 1.58 -5.42
CA ASP A 291 -7.61 1.76 -4.93
C ASP A 291 -8.03 3.22 -5.13
N LYS A 292 -9.16 3.41 -5.77
CA LYS A 292 -9.75 4.73 -6.02
C LYS A 292 -10.19 5.45 -4.76
N ASN A 293 -10.37 4.71 -3.68
CA ASN A 293 -10.81 5.23 -2.42
C ASN A 293 -9.61 5.72 -1.60
N ALA A 294 -9.76 6.87 -0.98
CA ALA A 294 -8.86 7.38 0.04
C ALA A 294 -9.66 7.82 1.25
N TYR A 295 -9.07 7.68 2.40
CA TYR A 295 -9.74 7.95 3.67
C TYR A 295 -9.18 9.23 4.26
N ILE A 296 -10.06 10.09 4.75
CA ILE A 296 -9.72 11.33 5.44
C ILE A 296 -10.47 11.34 6.76
N ASP A 297 -9.80 11.74 7.82
CA ASP A 297 -10.46 12.01 9.09
C ASP A 297 -11.44 13.16 8.95
N ASN A 298 -12.70 12.88 9.19
CA ASN A 298 -13.69 13.93 9.29
C ASN A 298 -13.72 14.47 10.73
N LEU A 299 -12.84 15.40 11.01
CA LEU A 299 -12.83 16.11 12.30
C LEU A 299 -13.94 17.16 12.40
N ALA A 300 -14.72 17.32 11.33
CA ALA A 300 -15.75 18.35 11.26
C ALA A 300 -16.99 17.94 12.02
N GLY A 301 -17.31 18.65 13.08
CA GLY A 301 -18.66 18.75 13.64
C GLY A 301 -19.08 17.72 14.65
N LYS A 302 -18.18 16.89 15.15
CA LYS A 302 -18.48 16.06 16.32
C LYS A 302 -17.52 16.36 17.45
N ASN A 303 -18.05 16.50 18.64
CA ASN A 303 -17.25 16.47 19.85
C ASN A 303 -16.31 15.29 19.74
N ILE A 304 -15.01 15.53 19.91
CA ILE A 304 -14.03 14.49 20.14
C ILE A 304 -14.46 13.84 21.45
N THR A 305 -15.36 12.89 21.36
CA THR A 305 -15.73 12.09 22.53
C THR A 305 -14.55 11.20 22.85
N ASN A 306 -14.42 10.77 24.09
CA ASN A 306 -13.40 9.83 24.54
C ASN A 306 -13.36 8.50 23.75
N ASN A 307 -14.25 8.33 22.80
CA ASN A 307 -14.46 7.12 21.99
C ASN A 307 -13.84 7.17 20.58
N GLY A 308 -12.98 8.14 20.28
CA GLY A 308 -12.24 8.22 19.02
C GLY A 308 -12.91 9.04 17.94
N PHE A 309 -12.25 9.07 16.80
CA PHE A 309 -12.69 9.86 15.66
C PHE A 309 -13.76 9.10 14.89
N ASP A 310 -14.87 9.74 14.64
CA ASP A 310 -15.86 9.25 13.69
C ASP A 310 -15.42 9.71 12.30
N PHE A 311 -14.65 8.88 11.58
CA PHE A 311 -14.30 9.22 10.22
C PHE A 311 -15.16 8.46 9.23
N LYS A 312 -15.69 9.15 8.29
CA LYS A 312 -16.64 8.60 7.32
C LYS A 312 -16.43 9.07 5.91
N GLN A 313 -15.31 9.59 5.52
CA GLN A 313 -15.29 10.11 4.19
C GLN A 313 -14.31 9.38 3.30
N THR A 314 -14.88 8.62 2.38
CA THR A 314 -14.21 8.15 1.19
C THR A 314 -14.24 9.28 0.17
N ILE A 315 -13.10 9.82 -0.20
CA ILE A 315 -13.05 10.76 -1.32
C ILE A 315 -13.16 9.95 -2.60
N SER A 316 -14.23 10.21 -3.35
CA SER A 316 -14.37 9.59 -4.65
C SER A 316 -13.44 10.23 -5.69
N THR A 317 -12.94 9.49 -6.45
CA THR A 317 -12.28 9.28 -7.75
C THR A 317 -11.93 10.44 -8.68
N ASN A 318 -12.38 11.67 -8.52
CA ASN A 318 -12.17 12.72 -9.52
C ASN A 318 -10.99 13.65 -9.23
N LEU A 319 -10.22 13.34 -8.22
CA LEU A 319 -9.07 14.15 -7.85
C LEU A 319 -7.87 13.77 -8.72
N SER A 320 -7.25 14.76 -9.34
CA SER A 320 -5.92 14.59 -9.94
C SER A 320 -4.95 14.22 -8.84
N ILE A 321 -4.54 12.96 -8.82
CA ILE A 321 -3.79 12.43 -7.70
C ILE A 321 -2.50 11.88 -8.22
N GLY A 322 -1.48 12.01 -7.40
CA GLY A 322 -0.18 11.46 -7.69
C GLY A 322 -0.23 9.94 -7.86
N GLU A 323 0.81 9.45 -8.45
CA GLU A 323 0.97 8.07 -8.85
C GLU A 323 1.01 7.13 -7.65
N THR A 324 0.25 6.05 -7.69
CA THR A 324 0.36 4.94 -6.75
C THR A 324 1.41 3.96 -7.27
N LYS A 325 2.40 3.62 -6.44
CA LYS A 325 3.49 2.72 -6.82
C LYS A 325 3.58 1.52 -5.90
N PHE A 326 3.82 0.37 -6.49
CA PHE A 326 4.20 -0.84 -5.76
C PHE A 326 5.42 -1.47 -6.41
N THR A 327 6.40 -1.86 -5.59
CA THR A 327 7.59 -2.59 -6.02
C THR A 327 7.85 -3.74 -5.08
N GLY A 328 7.84 -4.97 -5.60
CA GLY A 328 8.12 -6.18 -4.82
C GLY A 328 7.58 -7.45 -5.44
N GLY A 329 7.77 -8.55 -4.75
CA GLY A 329 7.20 -9.85 -5.10
C GLY A 329 5.80 -10.00 -4.52
N ILE A 330 4.91 -10.70 -5.23
CA ILE A 330 3.61 -11.11 -4.69
C ILE A 330 3.50 -12.63 -4.85
N THR A 331 3.35 -13.32 -3.73
CA THR A 331 2.94 -14.73 -3.71
C THR A 331 1.50 -14.81 -3.25
N ALA A 332 0.61 -15.27 -4.12
CA ALA A 332 -0.82 -15.29 -3.83
C ALA A 332 -1.40 -16.69 -4.04
N HIS A 333 -2.19 -17.14 -3.05
CA HIS A 333 -2.87 -18.42 -3.07
C HIS A 333 -4.34 -18.24 -2.67
N ASN A 334 -5.27 -18.74 -3.49
CA ASN A 334 -6.72 -18.54 -3.29
C ASN A 334 -7.12 -17.08 -3.02
N SER A 335 -6.45 -16.14 -3.68
CA SER A 335 -6.56 -14.72 -3.44
C SER A 335 -6.94 -13.98 -4.73
N GLN A 336 -7.28 -12.70 -4.62
CA GLN A 336 -7.61 -11.84 -5.77
C GLN A 336 -6.65 -10.66 -5.83
N ILE A 337 -6.30 -10.25 -7.04
CA ILE A 337 -5.43 -9.08 -7.26
C ILE A 337 -6.11 -8.16 -8.27
N ALA A 338 -6.33 -6.91 -7.88
CA ALA A 338 -6.85 -5.86 -8.74
C ALA A 338 -5.85 -4.70 -8.79
N ILE A 339 -5.53 -4.23 -9.99
CA ILE A 339 -4.61 -3.13 -10.22
C ILE A 339 -5.33 -2.07 -11.04
N GLY A 340 -5.52 -0.91 -10.47
CA GLY A 340 -6.33 0.15 -11.05
C GLY A 340 -5.78 1.56 -10.83
N ASP A 341 -6.60 2.55 -11.11
CA ASP A 341 -6.40 3.98 -10.86
C ASP A 341 -5.00 4.50 -11.26
N GLN A 342 -4.55 4.18 -12.47
CA GLN A 342 -3.24 4.58 -13.01
C GLN A 342 -2.05 4.14 -12.14
N ALA A 343 -2.19 3.08 -11.36
CA ALA A 343 -1.11 2.53 -10.57
C ALA A 343 0.04 2.05 -11.46
N VAL A 344 1.27 2.29 -11.01
CA VAL A 344 2.48 1.74 -11.61
C VAL A 344 3.02 0.65 -10.70
N VAL A 345 3.02 -0.57 -11.21
CA VAL A 345 3.35 -1.76 -10.45
C VAL A 345 4.56 -2.45 -11.07
N THR A 346 5.61 -2.62 -10.28
CA THR A 346 6.76 -3.43 -10.66
C THR A 346 6.76 -4.70 -9.83
N LEU A 347 6.39 -5.82 -10.45
CA LEU A 347 6.46 -7.14 -9.85
C LEU A 347 7.85 -7.72 -10.07
N ASN A 348 8.56 -8.00 -8.99
CA ASN A 348 9.87 -8.62 -9.04
C ASN A 348 9.88 -9.87 -8.14
N GLY A 349 9.96 -11.04 -8.73
CA GLY A 349 9.84 -12.31 -8.01
C GLY A 349 8.41 -12.68 -7.63
N ALA A 350 7.42 -12.20 -8.37
CA ALA A 350 6.02 -12.57 -8.14
C ALA A 350 5.75 -14.03 -8.54
N THR A 351 4.97 -14.73 -7.72
CA THR A 351 4.51 -16.08 -7.99
C THR A 351 2.99 -16.14 -7.79
N PHE A 352 2.25 -16.30 -8.88
CA PHE A 352 0.80 -16.48 -8.84
C PHE A 352 0.46 -17.94 -9.08
N LEU A 353 -0.17 -18.55 -8.10
CA LEU A 353 -0.59 -19.96 -8.15
C LEU A 353 -2.09 -20.08 -8.44
N ASN A 354 -2.49 -21.26 -8.85
CA ASN A 354 -3.85 -21.66 -9.25
C ASN A 354 -4.97 -20.88 -8.55
N ASN A 355 -5.95 -20.41 -9.29
CA ASN A 355 -7.14 -19.69 -8.82
C ASN A 355 -6.92 -18.24 -8.32
N THR A 356 -5.85 -17.57 -8.70
CA THR A 356 -5.67 -16.14 -8.43
C THR A 356 -6.07 -15.34 -9.67
N PRO A 357 -7.29 -14.80 -9.77
CA PRO A 357 -7.66 -13.90 -10.86
C PRO A 357 -6.95 -12.57 -10.67
N ILE A 358 -6.50 -12.01 -11.80
CA ILE A 358 -5.79 -10.72 -11.84
C ILE A 358 -6.54 -9.81 -12.80
N SER A 359 -6.83 -8.59 -12.36
CA SER A 359 -7.37 -7.53 -13.23
C SER A 359 -6.45 -6.32 -13.25
N ILE A 360 -6.25 -5.77 -14.44
CA ILE A 360 -5.44 -4.57 -14.69
C ILE A 360 -6.33 -3.56 -15.39
N ASP A 361 -6.74 -2.54 -14.69
CA ASP A 361 -7.69 -1.54 -15.17
C ASP A 361 -7.06 -0.55 -16.16
N LYS A 362 -7.92 0.18 -16.86
CA LYS A 362 -7.51 1.23 -17.79
C LYS A 362 -6.59 2.25 -17.10
N GLY A 363 -5.45 2.51 -17.72
CA GLY A 363 -4.45 3.46 -17.24
C GLY A 363 -3.43 2.88 -16.25
N ALA A 364 -3.68 1.70 -15.69
CA ALA A 364 -2.70 1.01 -14.87
C ALA A 364 -1.58 0.40 -15.74
N LYS A 365 -0.36 0.40 -15.21
CA LYS A 365 0.82 -0.19 -15.84
C LYS A 365 1.46 -1.21 -14.92
N VAL A 366 1.62 -2.41 -15.42
CA VAL A 366 2.25 -3.52 -14.70
C VAL A 366 3.46 -4.00 -15.47
N ILE A 367 4.60 -3.99 -14.81
CA ILE A 367 5.83 -4.61 -15.31
C ILE A 367 6.12 -5.81 -14.43
N ALA A 368 6.05 -7.01 -14.99
CA ALA A 368 6.42 -8.24 -14.32
C ALA A 368 7.80 -8.68 -14.82
N GLN A 369 8.73 -8.82 -13.90
CA GLN A 369 10.08 -9.27 -14.17
C GLN A 369 10.48 -10.32 -13.14
N ASN A 370 11.31 -11.28 -13.53
CA ASN A 370 11.74 -12.32 -12.63
C ASN A 370 10.57 -13.01 -11.90
N SER A 371 9.47 -13.23 -12.62
CA SER A 371 8.19 -13.68 -12.04
C SER A 371 7.65 -14.91 -12.75
N MET A 372 6.83 -15.68 -12.06
CA MET A 372 6.19 -16.87 -12.58
C MET A 372 4.67 -16.77 -12.39
N PHE A 373 3.90 -16.87 -13.47
CA PHE A 373 2.46 -16.92 -13.43
C PHE A 373 1.96 -18.31 -13.82
N THR A 374 1.10 -18.87 -13.01
CA THR A 374 0.29 -20.07 -13.29
C THR A 374 -1.12 -19.78 -12.85
N THR A 375 -1.85 -18.97 -13.58
CA THR A 375 -3.18 -18.48 -13.22
C THR A 375 -4.23 -18.84 -14.25
N LYS A 376 -5.50 -18.81 -13.86
CA LYS A 376 -6.62 -19.09 -14.76
C LYS A 376 -6.92 -17.98 -15.76
N GLY A 377 -6.64 -16.74 -15.40
CA GLY A 377 -6.89 -15.62 -16.29
C GLY A 377 -6.36 -14.31 -15.78
N ILE A 378 -5.99 -13.47 -16.74
CA ILE A 378 -5.58 -12.09 -16.50
C ILE A 378 -6.43 -11.21 -17.41
N ASP A 379 -7.23 -10.34 -16.80
CA ASP A 379 -8.05 -9.35 -17.50
C ASP A 379 -7.27 -8.03 -17.59
N ILE A 380 -7.08 -7.51 -18.80
CA ILE A 380 -6.19 -6.39 -19.08
C ILE A 380 -6.97 -5.31 -19.83
N SER A 381 -7.19 -4.17 -19.20
CA SER A 381 -7.67 -2.94 -19.84
C SER A 381 -6.61 -1.83 -19.84
N GLY A 382 -5.52 -2.03 -19.11
CA GLY A 382 -4.33 -1.22 -19.06
C GLY A 382 -3.15 -1.83 -19.80
N GLU A 383 -1.97 -1.78 -19.22
CA GLU A 383 -0.73 -2.31 -19.81
C GLU A 383 -0.13 -3.41 -18.92
N LEU A 384 0.16 -4.55 -19.51
CA LEU A 384 0.95 -5.62 -18.91
C LEU A 384 2.21 -5.87 -19.74
N THR A 385 3.37 -5.64 -19.14
CA THR A 385 4.67 -6.00 -19.69
C THR A 385 5.24 -7.16 -18.91
N MET A 386 5.58 -8.25 -19.59
CA MET A 386 6.25 -9.42 -19.03
C MET A 386 7.67 -9.50 -19.58
N MET A 387 8.63 -9.55 -18.66
CA MET A 387 10.05 -9.58 -18.98
C MET A 387 10.69 -10.82 -18.39
N GLY A 388 11.46 -11.51 -19.17
CA GLY A 388 12.27 -12.64 -18.71
C GLY A 388 13.46 -12.19 -17.87
N ILE A 389 14.08 -11.07 -18.25
CA ILE A 389 15.23 -10.48 -17.57
C ILE A 389 14.88 -9.05 -17.15
N PRO A 390 15.24 -8.64 -15.92
CA PRO A 390 15.04 -7.27 -15.46
C PRO A 390 15.84 -6.27 -16.29
N GLU A 391 15.32 -5.07 -16.49
CA GLU A 391 16.01 -3.97 -17.18
C GLU A 391 17.30 -3.52 -16.48
N GLN A 392 17.40 -3.73 -15.17
CA GLN A 392 18.60 -3.42 -14.41
C GLN A 392 19.44 -4.69 -14.21
N ASN A 393 20.75 -4.59 -14.49
CA ASN A 393 21.73 -5.67 -14.33
C ASN A 393 21.70 -6.29 -12.92
N SER A 394 20.82 -7.24 -12.69
CA SER A 394 20.87 -8.10 -11.52
C SER A 394 21.88 -9.22 -11.80
N LYS A 395 22.92 -9.31 -10.98
CA LYS A 395 23.93 -10.38 -11.10
C LYS A 395 23.39 -11.79 -10.76
N THR A 396 22.15 -11.87 -10.29
CA THR A 396 21.50 -13.12 -9.90
C THR A 396 20.15 -13.24 -10.58
N VAL A 397 20.14 -13.68 -11.82
CA VAL A 397 18.91 -14.07 -12.50
C VAL A 397 18.69 -15.55 -12.29
N THR A 398 17.60 -15.94 -11.65
CA THR A 398 17.21 -17.33 -11.50
C THR A 398 16.53 -17.79 -12.80
N PRO A 399 17.04 -18.83 -13.50
CA PRO A 399 16.35 -19.39 -14.65
C PRO A 399 14.99 -19.95 -14.24
N GLY A 400 13.98 -19.83 -15.07
CA GLY A 400 12.66 -20.41 -14.80
C GLY A 400 11.50 -19.44 -14.95
N LEU A 401 11.72 -18.34 -15.60
CA LEU A 401 10.73 -17.30 -15.82
C LEU A 401 9.71 -17.75 -16.86
N HIS A 402 8.53 -18.12 -16.40
CA HIS A 402 7.48 -18.59 -17.26
C HIS A 402 6.15 -17.94 -16.85
N TYR A 403 5.55 -17.29 -17.82
CA TYR A 403 4.24 -16.69 -17.66
C TYR A 403 3.20 -17.56 -18.34
N ALA A 404 2.41 -18.28 -17.54
CA ALA A 404 1.36 -19.12 -18.04
C ALA A 404 -0.01 -18.69 -17.46
N ALA A 405 -0.99 -18.56 -18.33
CA ALA A 405 -2.38 -18.33 -17.96
C ALA A 405 -3.29 -19.15 -18.88
N ASP A 406 -4.45 -19.57 -18.37
CA ASP A 406 -5.49 -20.20 -19.22
C ASP A 406 -5.99 -19.19 -20.27
N GLY A 407 -5.92 -17.89 -19.98
CA GLY A 407 -6.22 -16.82 -20.93
C GLY A 407 -5.81 -15.45 -20.46
N PHE A 408 -5.37 -14.64 -21.43
CA PHE A 408 -5.18 -13.21 -21.32
C PHE A 408 -6.32 -12.53 -22.07
N ARG A 409 -7.15 -11.76 -21.38
CA ARG A 409 -8.28 -11.06 -21.96
C ARG A 409 -8.03 -9.57 -22.00
N LEU A 410 -7.91 -9.04 -23.20
CA LEU A 410 -7.67 -7.62 -23.45
C LEU A 410 -9.00 -6.94 -23.76
N SER A 411 -9.32 -5.90 -23.01
CA SER A 411 -10.58 -5.16 -23.13
C SER A 411 -10.33 -3.68 -23.33
N GLY A 412 -10.90 -3.13 -24.39
CA GLY A 412 -10.78 -1.72 -24.73
C GLY A 412 -9.56 -1.39 -25.58
N GLY A 413 -9.66 -0.33 -26.37
CA GLY A 413 -8.67 0.06 -27.39
C GLY A 413 -7.31 0.54 -26.84
N ASN A 414 -7.15 0.63 -25.53
CA ASN A 414 -5.89 1.02 -24.89
C ASN A 414 -5.21 -0.17 -24.16
N ALA A 415 -5.77 -1.37 -24.27
CA ALA A 415 -5.17 -2.55 -23.65
C ALA A 415 -3.88 -2.94 -24.38
N ASN A 416 -2.79 -3.04 -23.63
CA ASN A 416 -1.48 -3.41 -24.12
C ASN A 416 -0.98 -4.70 -23.44
N PHE A 417 -0.60 -5.66 -24.28
CA PHE A 417 0.08 -6.87 -23.85
C PHE A 417 1.48 -6.88 -24.46
N ILE A 418 2.50 -6.90 -23.63
CA ILE A 418 3.90 -6.84 -24.06
C ILE A 418 4.66 -7.99 -23.42
N ALA A 419 5.38 -8.75 -24.25
CA ALA A 419 6.32 -9.76 -23.78
C ALA A 419 7.68 -9.51 -24.45
N ARG A 420 8.73 -9.31 -23.65
CA ARG A 420 10.06 -8.96 -24.15
C ARG A 420 11.17 -9.40 -23.20
N ASN A 421 12.41 -9.13 -23.54
CA ASN A 421 13.60 -9.41 -22.72
C ASN A 421 13.66 -10.87 -22.28
N MET A 422 13.67 -11.79 -23.23
CA MET A 422 13.75 -13.22 -22.96
C MET A 422 12.52 -13.81 -22.26
N ALA A 423 11.35 -13.20 -22.43
CA ALA A 423 10.11 -13.72 -21.86
C ALA A 423 9.67 -15.02 -22.56
N SER A 424 9.18 -15.97 -21.75
CA SER A 424 8.47 -17.16 -22.21
C SER A 424 7.01 -17.10 -21.73
N VAL A 425 6.06 -17.01 -22.66
CA VAL A 425 4.65 -16.84 -22.34
C VAL A 425 3.83 -17.97 -22.94
N THR A 426 2.94 -18.57 -22.15
CA THR A 426 2.00 -19.60 -22.59
C THR A 426 0.57 -19.24 -22.17
N GLY A 427 -0.36 -19.34 -23.09
CA GLY A 427 -1.78 -19.09 -22.88
C GLY A 427 -2.43 -18.43 -24.09
N ASN A 428 -3.76 -18.49 -24.15
CA ASN A 428 -4.48 -17.87 -25.25
C ASN A 428 -4.71 -16.38 -24.97
N ILE A 429 -4.62 -15.58 -26.02
CA ILE A 429 -4.93 -14.15 -25.96
C ILE A 429 -6.26 -13.91 -26.65
N TYR A 430 -7.14 -13.19 -25.99
CA TYR A 430 -8.45 -12.77 -26.50
C TYR A 430 -8.54 -11.24 -26.43
N ALA A 431 -8.95 -10.61 -27.52
CA ALA A 431 -9.19 -9.17 -27.53
C ALA A 431 -10.46 -8.85 -28.34
N ASP A 432 -11.39 -8.17 -27.71
CA ASP A 432 -12.65 -7.77 -28.33
C ASP A 432 -12.54 -6.46 -29.11
N ASP A 433 -11.56 -5.64 -28.77
CA ASP A 433 -11.30 -4.32 -29.34
C ASP A 433 -9.90 -4.19 -29.98
N ALA A 434 -9.58 -2.99 -30.46
CA ALA A 434 -8.31 -2.64 -31.10
C ALA A 434 -7.14 -2.60 -30.09
N ALA A 435 -6.91 -3.69 -29.40
CA ALA A 435 -5.79 -3.84 -28.47
C ALA A 435 -4.45 -3.98 -29.21
N THR A 436 -3.35 -3.74 -28.51
CA THR A 436 -1.99 -3.92 -29.03
C THR A 436 -1.34 -5.11 -28.33
N ILE A 437 -0.74 -6.00 -29.12
CA ILE A 437 0.01 -7.16 -28.66
C ILE A 437 1.41 -7.05 -29.24
N THR A 438 2.42 -6.96 -28.37
CA THR A 438 3.84 -6.86 -28.76
C THR A 438 4.60 -8.06 -28.22
N LEU A 439 5.27 -8.77 -29.12
CA LEU A 439 6.10 -9.92 -28.81
C LEU A 439 7.54 -9.63 -29.25
N GLY A 440 8.47 -9.64 -28.31
CA GLY A 440 9.88 -9.38 -28.53
C GLY A 440 10.22 -7.90 -28.64
N GLN A 441 11.48 -7.65 -28.98
CA GLN A 441 12.05 -6.32 -29.15
C GLN A 441 13.22 -6.36 -30.16
N PRO A 442 13.64 -5.21 -30.73
CA PRO A 442 14.79 -5.14 -31.61
C PRO A 442 16.07 -5.65 -30.92
N GLU A 443 16.93 -6.34 -31.67
CA GLU A 443 18.22 -6.87 -31.16
C GLU A 443 19.09 -5.80 -30.49
N THR A 444 19.01 -4.57 -30.92
CA THR A 444 19.79 -3.44 -30.38
C THR A 444 19.46 -3.10 -28.93
N GLU A 445 18.35 -3.62 -28.41
CA GLU A 445 17.87 -3.38 -27.04
C GLU A 445 18.05 -4.58 -26.10
N THR A 446 18.67 -5.67 -26.60
CA THR A 446 18.89 -6.87 -25.78
C THR A 446 19.86 -6.59 -24.65
N PRO A 447 19.49 -6.87 -23.37
CA PRO A 447 20.40 -6.67 -22.25
C PRO A 447 21.59 -7.64 -22.31
N THR A 448 22.74 -7.19 -21.82
CA THR A 448 23.93 -8.03 -21.70
C THR A 448 23.69 -9.14 -20.68
N ILE A 449 23.63 -10.37 -21.12
CA ILE A 449 23.27 -11.55 -20.33
C ILE A 449 24.52 -12.36 -19.96
N SER A 450 24.51 -13.01 -18.80
CA SER A 450 25.57 -13.96 -18.46
C SER A 450 25.57 -15.16 -19.44
N SER A 451 26.73 -15.67 -19.81
CA SER A 451 26.87 -16.76 -20.78
C SER A 451 26.07 -18.03 -20.42
N ALA A 452 25.90 -18.33 -19.14
CA ALA A 452 25.10 -19.47 -18.69
C ALA A 452 23.59 -19.25 -18.93
N TYR A 453 23.13 -18.04 -18.78
CA TYR A 453 21.73 -17.68 -19.01
C TYR A 453 21.43 -17.59 -20.50
N GLN A 454 22.34 -17.06 -21.28
CA GLN A 454 22.24 -17.00 -22.73
C GLN A 454 22.10 -18.40 -23.35
N ALA A 455 22.93 -19.38 -22.93
CA ALA A 455 22.83 -20.74 -23.42
C ALA A 455 21.48 -21.41 -23.09
N TRP A 456 20.93 -21.14 -21.90
CA TRP A 456 19.59 -21.62 -21.52
C TRP A 456 18.47 -20.95 -22.33
N ALA A 457 18.55 -19.66 -22.48
CA ALA A 457 17.57 -18.87 -23.23
C ALA A 457 17.58 -19.25 -24.72
N GLU A 458 18.74 -19.42 -25.33
CA GLU A 458 18.87 -19.89 -26.72
C GLU A 458 18.21 -21.27 -26.90
N THR A 459 18.34 -22.17 -25.93
CA THR A 459 17.70 -23.48 -25.98
C THR A 459 16.18 -23.40 -25.90
N LEU A 460 15.62 -22.54 -25.01
CA LEU A 460 14.16 -22.37 -24.85
C LEU A 460 13.53 -21.52 -25.92
N LEU A 461 14.22 -20.47 -26.32
CA LEU A 461 13.68 -19.44 -27.21
C LEU A 461 14.09 -19.63 -28.67
N TYR A 462 14.85 -20.67 -28.98
CA TYR A 462 15.36 -20.95 -30.33
C TYR A 462 16.15 -19.79 -30.92
N GLY A 463 16.84 -19.02 -30.08
CA GLY A 463 17.62 -17.87 -30.51
C GLY A 463 16.80 -16.56 -30.65
N PHE A 464 15.52 -16.56 -30.29
CA PHE A 464 14.68 -15.37 -30.31
C PHE A 464 14.65 -14.69 -28.93
N ASP A 465 14.34 -13.39 -28.91
CA ASP A 465 14.18 -12.63 -27.66
C ASP A 465 13.00 -13.13 -26.84
N THR A 466 11.92 -13.52 -27.50
CA THR A 466 10.68 -13.88 -26.83
C THR A 466 10.05 -15.10 -27.46
N ALA A 467 9.53 -16.00 -26.64
CA ALA A 467 8.72 -17.13 -27.07
C ALA A 467 7.27 -16.98 -26.58
N TYR A 468 6.34 -17.05 -27.46
CA TYR A 468 4.92 -17.13 -27.15
C TYR A 468 4.31 -18.44 -27.66
N ARG A 469 3.53 -19.10 -26.81
CA ARG A 469 2.80 -20.33 -27.16
C ARG A 469 1.32 -20.17 -26.83
N GLY A 470 0.48 -20.17 -27.83
CA GLY A 470 -0.96 -20.03 -27.67
C GLY A 470 -1.66 -19.60 -28.95
N ALA A 471 -2.99 -19.47 -28.88
CA ALA A 471 -3.80 -18.86 -29.90
C ALA A 471 -4.02 -17.38 -29.60
N ILE A 472 -4.16 -16.57 -30.66
CA ILE A 472 -4.57 -15.18 -30.56
C ILE A 472 -5.91 -15.02 -31.29
N THR A 473 -6.96 -14.73 -30.54
CA THR A 473 -8.28 -14.39 -31.08
C THR A 473 -8.53 -12.92 -30.83
N ALA A 474 -8.16 -12.11 -31.79
CA ALA A 474 -8.14 -10.66 -31.67
C ALA A 474 -8.43 -9.97 -33.03
N PRO A 475 -9.65 -10.12 -33.58
CA PRO A 475 -9.98 -9.73 -34.95
C PRO A 475 -9.94 -8.21 -35.21
N LYS A 476 -9.74 -7.40 -34.19
CA LYS A 476 -9.56 -5.95 -34.30
C LYS A 476 -8.18 -5.46 -33.85
N ALA A 477 -7.36 -6.35 -33.28
CA ALA A 477 -6.10 -5.98 -32.68
C ALA A 477 -4.93 -5.98 -33.68
N THR A 478 -3.87 -5.27 -33.29
CA THR A 478 -2.57 -5.31 -33.95
C THR A 478 -1.63 -6.19 -33.15
N VAL A 479 -0.98 -7.14 -33.81
CA VAL A 479 0.09 -7.98 -33.27
C VAL A 479 1.38 -7.59 -33.96
N SER A 480 2.35 -7.13 -33.20
CA SER A 480 3.70 -6.81 -33.66
C SER A 480 4.70 -7.80 -33.07
N MET A 481 5.47 -8.45 -33.92
CA MET A 481 6.52 -9.39 -33.53
C MET A 481 7.87 -8.86 -34.00
N ASN A 482 8.83 -8.82 -33.07
CA ASN A 482 10.20 -8.42 -33.40
C ASN A 482 11.18 -9.30 -32.64
N ASN A 483 12.00 -10.04 -33.36
CA ASN A 483 12.91 -11.04 -32.78
C ASN A 483 12.16 -12.02 -31.84
N ALA A 484 11.01 -12.53 -32.29
CA ALA A 484 10.12 -13.37 -31.49
C ALA A 484 9.73 -14.66 -32.20
N ILE A 485 9.47 -15.71 -31.43
CA ILE A 485 8.88 -16.94 -31.95
C ILE A 485 7.47 -17.15 -31.38
N TRP A 486 6.51 -17.33 -32.27
CA TRP A 486 5.13 -17.71 -31.92
C TRP A 486 4.85 -19.15 -32.28
N HIS A 487 4.66 -19.97 -31.26
CA HIS A 487 4.17 -21.34 -31.40
C HIS A 487 2.64 -21.34 -31.43
N LEU A 488 2.09 -21.29 -32.63
CA LEU A 488 0.64 -21.31 -32.88
C LEU A 488 0.12 -22.75 -32.71
N ASN A 489 -0.63 -22.98 -31.64
CA ASN A 489 -1.11 -24.33 -31.29
C ASN A 489 -2.62 -24.53 -31.55
N SER A 490 -3.37 -23.48 -31.85
CA SER A 490 -4.80 -23.52 -32.10
C SER A 490 -5.21 -22.43 -33.08
N GLN A 491 -6.46 -22.48 -33.55
CA GLN A 491 -7.01 -21.50 -34.47
C GLN A 491 -6.87 -20.06 -33.94
N SER A 492 -6.40 -19.16 -34.81
CA SER A 492 -6.15 -17.76 -34.46
C SER A 492 -6.71 -16.81 -35.52
N SER A 493 -7.15 -15.63 -35.10
CA SER A 493 -7.64 -14.57 -35.98
C SER A 493 -7.18 -13.20 -35.48
N ILE A 494 -6.59 -12.40 -36.34
CA ILE A 494 -6.04 -11.09 -36.02
C ILE A 494 -6.35 -10.12 -37.14
N ASN A 495 -6.54 -8.82 -36.81
CA ASN A 495 -6.70 -7.82 -37.87
C ASN A 495 -5.37 -7.55 -38.58
N ARG A 496 -4.32 -7.21 -37.83
CA ARG A 496 -3.02 -6.85 -38.38
C ARG A 496 -1.90 -7.62 -37.70
N LEU A 497 -1.06 -8.27 -38.52
CA LEU A 497 0.16 -8.93 -38.08
C LEU A 497 1.35 -8.29 -38.78
N GLU A 498 2.28 -7.78 -37.98
CA GLU A 498 3.58 -7.29 -38.40
C GLU A 498 4.67 -8.15 -37.82
N THR A 499 5.52 -8.72 -38.67
CA THR A 499 6.62 -9.56 -38.22
C THR A 499 7.94 -9.03 -38.74
N LYS A 500 8.93 -8.93 -37.87
CA LYS A 500 10.32 -8.62 -38.20
C LYS A 500 11.26 -9.55 -37.48
N ASP A 501 12.24 -10.11 -38.20
CA ASP A 501 13.24 -11.04 -37.64
C ASP A 501 12.61 -12.16 -36.77
N SER A 502 11.44 -12.63 -37.16
CA SER A 502 10.56 -13.44 -36.30
C SER A 502 10.13 -14.74 -36.98
N MET A 503 9.56 -15.66 -36.17
CA MET A 503 9.07 -16.93 -36.68
C MET A 503 7.66 -17.22 -36.17
N VAL A 504 6.75 -17.57 -37.06
CA VAL A 504 5.44 -18.17 -36.72
C VAL A 504 5.50 -19.65 -37.06
N ARG A 505 5.43 -20.48 -36.03
CA ARG A 505 5.49 -21.94 -36.16
C ARG A 505 4.15 -22.57 -35.82
N PHE A 506 3.55 -23.23 -36.80
CA PHE A 506 2.27 -23.95 -36.64
C PHE A 506 2.52 -25.29 -35.96
N THR A 507 2.06 -25.44 -34.71
CA THR A 507 2.35 -26.61 -33.84
C THR A 507 1.09 -27.39 -33.46
N GLY A 508 0.11 -27.48 -34.33
CA GLY A 508 -1.15 -28.19 -34.03
C GLY A 508 -0.96 -29.54 -33.36
N ASP A 509 -1.73 -29.80 -32.31
CA ASP A 509 -1.69 -31.05 -31.56
C ASP A 509 -2.41 -32.18 -32.29
N ASN A 510 -1.83 -33.38 -32.24
CA ASN A 510 -2.48 -34.64 -32.64
C ASN A 510 -3.09 -34.69 -34.06
N GLY A 511 -2.40 -34.14 -35.05
CA GLY A 511 -2.80 -34.22 -36.44
C GLY A 511 -3.93 -33.25 -36.85
N LYS A 512 -4.30 -32.33 -35.96
CA LYS A 512 -5.19 -31.21 -36.30
C LYS A 512 -4.41 -30.09 -36.95
N PHE A 513 -4.91 -29.53 -38.04
CA PHE A 513 -4.35 -28.35 -38.66
C PHE A 513 -4.76 -27.12 -37.89
N THR A 514 -3.81 -26.21 -37.67
CA THR A 514 -4.06 -24.90 -37.13
C THR A 514 -4.22 -23.88 -38.25
N THR A 515 -5.11 -22.94 -38.07
CA THR A 515 -5.37 -21.86 -39.04
C THR A 515 -5.03 -20.52 -38.40
N LEU A 516 -4.34 -19.70 -39.15
CA LEU A 516 -4.12 -18.29 -38.84
C LEU A 516 -4.83 -17.44 -39.88
N THR A 517 -5.82 -16.67 -39.47
CA THR A 517 -6.51 -15.67 -40.29
C THR A 517 -5.99 -14.28 -39.97
N VAL A 518 -5.52 -13.56 -40.97
CA VAL A 518 -4.97 -12.19 -40.82
C VAL A 518 -5.53 -11.33 -41.90
N ASP A 519 -6.12 -10.19 -41.58
CA ASP A 519 -6.65 -9.26 -42.58
C ASP A 519 -5.53 -8.46 -43.24
N ASN A 520 -4.52 -8.04 -42.49
CA ASN A 520 -3.37 -7.27 -42.97
C ASN A 520 -2.07 -7.90 -42.47
N LEU A 521 -1.25 -8.41 -43.36
CA LEU A 521 0.02 -9.07 -43.03
C LEU A 521 1.21 -8.28 -43.61
N THR A 522 2.16 -7.94 -42.74
CA THR A 522 3.47 -7.38 -43.11
C THR A 522 4.58 -8.31 -42.62
N ILE A 523 5.46 -8.71 -43.53
CA ILE A 523 6.56 -9.64 -43.23
C ILE A 523 7.87 -8.95 -43.59
N ASP A 524 8.79 -8.87 -42.61
CA ASP A 524 10.14 -8.38 -42.78
C ASP A 524 11.09 -9.40 -42.17
N ASP A 525 11.94 -10.00 -42.98
CA ASP A 525 12.93 -11.02 -42.63
C ASP A 525 12.44 -12.09 -41.62
N SER A 526 11.25 -12.62 -41.88
CA SER A 526 10.54 -13.52 -40.97
C SER A 526 10.11 -14.81 -41.65
N ALA A 527 9.91 -15.87 -40.87
CA ALA A 527 9.57 -17.19 -41.37
C ALA A 527 8.21 -17.70 -40.86
N PHE A 528 7.45 -18.35 -41.73
CA PHE A 528 6.24 -19.10 -41.41
C PHE A 528 6.52 -20.59 -41.62
N VAL A 529 6.59 -21.37 -40.52
CA VAL A 529 6.85 -22.80 -40.56
C VAL A 529 5.54 -23.57 -40.51
N LEU A 530 5.11 -24.03 -41.69
CA LEU A 530 3.87 -24.77 -41.87
C LEU A 530 4.09 -26.28 -41.68
N ARG A 531 3.11 -26.95 -41.10
CA ARG A 531 3.04 -28.40 -41.00
C ARG A 531 2.06 -28.89 -42.08
N ALA A 532 2.55 -29.51 -43.12
CA ALA A 532 1.76 -30.07 -44.19
C ALA A 532 1.60 -31.59 -44.03
N ASN A 533 0.38 -32.13 -44.22
CA ASN A 533 0.17 -33.55 -44.38
C ASN A 533 0.23 -33.89 -45.88
N LEU A 534 1.39 -34.30 -46.32
CA LEU A 534 1.64 -34.67 -47.72
C LEU A 534 0.95 -35.96 -48.17
N ALA A 535 0.32 -36.69 -47.20
CA ALA A 535 -0.41 -37.93 -47.52
C ALA A 535 -1.86 -37.73 -47.99
N GLN A 536 -2.36 -36.48 -47.98
CA GLN A 536 -3.68 -36.09 -48.44
C GLN A 536 -3.66 -35.07 -49.57
N ALA A 537 -2.53 -34.85 -50.21
CA ALA A 537 -2.40 -33.95 -51.35
C ALA A 537 -2.74 -34.71 -52.65
#